data_2196a62ea93c7e7994b679436dab4138
#
_entry.id   2196a62ea93c7e7994b679436dab4138
#
_cell.length_a   1.000
_cell.length_b   1.000
_cell.length_c   1.000
_cell.angle_alpha   90.00
_cell.angle_beta   90.00
_cell.angle_gamma   90.00
#
_symmetry.space_group_name_H-M   'P 1'
#
loop_
_entity.id
_entity.type
_entity.pdbx_description
1 polymer ?
#
loop_
_entity_poly.entity_id
_entity_poly.type
_entity_poly.pdbx_seq_one_letter_code
_entity_poly.pdbx_strand_id
1 'polypeptide(L)'
;MKNGFTLAEILITLGIVGVVASMTLPTLNNNVQKQTYEAGAKKAYNIVSNAVSLYMVDQGVDDLSEAPLYNNADGLKAFVNKYFRVAVDCGNRYYNSNGASCFAKDLYSLDRSATSDLSKGQCMQVVTLTDGMAMSFDSGP
;
A
#
# COMPACT_ATOMS: atom_id res chain seq x y z
N MET A 1 32.77 -13.15 46.94
CA MET A 1 32.98 -14.14 45.86
C MET A 1 31.97 -13.81 44.73
N LYS A 2 32.42 -13.51 43.53
CA LYS A 2 31.53 -13.30 42.38
C LYS A 2 31.26 -14.67 41.76
N ASN A 3 30.06 -15.19 41.91
CA ASN A 3 29.66 -16.43 41.26
C ASN A 3 29.46 -16.14 39.76
N GLY A 4 30.34 -16.65 38.91
CA GLY A 4 30.16 -16.60 37.46
C GLY A 4 29.22 -17.72 37.00
N PHE A 5 28.46 -17.48 35.92
CA PHE A 5 27.62 -18.50 35.29
C PHE A 5 28.49 -19.60 34.67
N THR A 6 28.03 -20.84 34.77
CA THR A 6 28.69 -21.97 34.13
C THR A 6 28.33 -22.01 32.63
N LEU A 7 29.23 -22.57 31.82
CA LEU A 7 29.02 -22.75 30.40
C LEU A 7 27.73 -23.58 30.10
N ALA A 8 27.45 -24.57 30.96
CA ALA A 8 26.28 -25.42 30.85
C ALA A 8 24.97 -24.65 31.08
N GLU A 9 24.92 -23.76 32.08
CA GLU A 9 23.74 -22.90 32.34
C GLU A 9 23.43 -21.97 31.16
N ILE A 10 24.47 -21.38 30.55
CA ILE A 10 24.30 -20.54 29.37
C ILE A 10 23.76 -21.35 28.16
N LEU A 11 24.31 -22.54 27.92
CA LEU A 11 23.87 -23.39 26.82
C LEU A 11 22.41 -23.85 26.97
N ILE A 12 22.00 -24.23 28.19
CA ILE A 12 20.61 -24.66 28.45
C ILE A 12 19.65 -23.48 28.29
N THR A 13 19.98 -22.32 28.84
CA THR A 13 19.12 -21.12 28.71
C THR A 13 18.97 -20.67 27.28
N LEU A 14 20.05 -20.62 26.47
CA LEU A 14 19.98 -20.30 25.04
C LEU A 14 19.17 -21.33 24.25
N GLY A 15 19.30 -22.62 24.59
CA GLY A 15 18.50 -23.69 23.98
C GLY A 15 16.99 -23.50 24.22
N ILE A 16 16.60 -23.24 25.46
CA ILE A 16 15.18 -23.00 25.79
C ILE A 16 14.65 -21.75 25.10
N VAL A 17 15.37 -20.63 25.14
CA VAL A 17 14.99 -19.38 24.47
C VAL A 17 14.87 -19.58 22.96
N GLY A 18 15.79 -20.32 22.33
CA GLY A 18 15.76 -20.63 20.92
C GLY A 18 14.49 -21.39 20.49
N VAL A 19 14.10 -22.43 21.27
CA VAL A 19 12.88 -23.21 21.00
C VAL A 19 11.63 -22.34 21.14
N VAL A 20 11.51 -21.57 22.21
CA VAL A 20 10.35 -20.69 22.44
C VAL A 20 10.27 -19.62 21.34
N ALA A 21 11.39 -18.98 21.00
CA ALA A 21 11.43 -17.97 19.94
C ALA A 21 11.01 -18.53 18.57
N SER A 22 11.45 -19.75 18.23
CA SER A 22 11.11 -20.37 16.94
C SER A 22 9.61 -20.61 16.74
N MET A 23 8.86 -20.84 17.82
CA MET A 23 7.40 -21.05 17.78
C MET A 23 6.61 -19.74 17.79
N THR A 24 7.12 -18.70 18.44
CA THR A 24 6.39 -17.43 18.63
C THR A 24 6.58 -16.42 17.50
N LEU A 25 7.77 -16.34 16.90
CA LEU A 25 8.10 -15.36 15.88
C LEU A 25 7.21 -15.43 14.62
N PRO A 26 6.92 -16.61 14.02
CA PRO A 26 6.09 -16.69 12.82
C PRO A 26 4.67 -16.20 13.07
N THR A 27 4.09 -16.52 14.22
CA THR A 27 2.71 -16.13 14.58
C THR A 27 2.59 -14.62 14.77
N LEU A 28 3.56 -13.99 15.43
CA LEU A 28 3.60 -12.54 15.62
C LEU A 28 3.72 -11.79 14.29
N ASN A 29 4.60 -12.26 13.41
CA ASN A 29 4.82 -11.61 12.12
C ASN A 29 3.55 -11.60 11.24
N ASN A 30 2.83 -12.72 11.17
CA ASN A 30 1.59 -12.83 10.40
C ASN A 30 0.49 -11.89 10.93
N ASN A 31 0.33 -11.79 12.26
CA ASN A 31 -0.66 -10.93 12.87
C ASN A 31 -0.35 -9.43 12.64
N VAL A 32 0.91 -9.03 12.79
CA VAL A 32 1.34 -7.65 12.54
C VAL A 32 1.15 -7.27 11.08
N GLN A 33 1.51 -8.15 10.14
CA GLN A 33 1.29 -7.89 8.71
C GLN A 33 -0.19 -7.69 8.39
N LYS A 34 -1.07 -8.57 8.90
CA LYS A 34 -2.52 -8.44 8.69
C LYS A 34 -3.06 -7.11 9.20
N GLN A 35 -2.69 -6.71 10.43
CA GLN A 35 -3.10 -5.43 11.00
C GLN A 35 -2.58 -4.24 10.18
N THR A 36 -1.35 -4.31 9.67
CA THR A 36 -0.77 -3.28 8.82
C THR A 36 -1.56 -3.12 7.51
N TYR A 37 -1.93 -4.24 6.86
CA TYR A 37 -2.74 -4.19 5.64
C TYR A 37 -4.15 -3.66 5.90
N GLU A 38 -4.80 -4.06 6.99
CA GLU A 38 -6.12 -3.55 7.37
C GLU A 38 -6.09 -2.04 7.67
N ALA A 39 -5.07 -1.57 8.38
CA ALA A 39 -4.87 -0.15 8.65
C ALA A 39 -4.60 0.64 7.36
N GLY A 40 -3.79 0.10 6.44
CA GLY A 40 -3.51 0.67 5.13
C GLY A 40 -4.77 0.80 4.29
N ALA A 41 -5.59 -0.25 4.22
CA ALA A 41 -6.86 -0.25 3.48
C ALA A 41 -7.86 0.78 4.04
N LYS A 42 -8.02 0.86 5.36
CA LYS A 42 -8.87 1.87 6.01
C LYS A 42 -8.38 3.29 5.72
N LYS A 43 -7.07 3.50 5.75
CA LYS A 43 -6.47 4.80 5.43
C LYS A 43 -6.73 5.18 3.97
N ALA A 44 -6.52 4.26 3.02
CA ALA A 44 -6.80 4.47 1.61
C ALA A 44 -8.26 4.85 1.37
N TYR A 45 -9.19 4.10 1.98
CA TYR A 45 -10.62 4.39 1.90
C TYR A 45 -10.96 5.79 2.39
N ASN A 46 -10.43 6.19 3.55
CA ASN A 46 -10.67 7.52 4.11
C ASN A 46 -10.12 8.64 3.22
N ILE A 47 -8.93 8.47 2.66
CA ILE A 47 -8.33 9.46 1.74
C ILE A 47 -9.20 9.63 0.51
N VAL A 48 -9.61 8.52 -0.13
CA VAL A 48 -10.44 8.56 -1.34
C VAL A 48 -11.83 9.12 -1.04
N SER A 49 -12.48 8.68 0.02
CA SER A 49 -13.81 9.16 0.42
C SER A 49 -13.81 10.66 0.69
N ASN A 50 -12.81 11.17 1.40
CA ASN A 50 -12.68 12.62 1.64
C ASN A 50 -12.43 13.39 0.35
N ALA A 51 -11.56 12.90 -0.54
CA ALA A 51 -11.27 13.53 -1.81
C ALA A 51 -12.51 13.61 -2.71
N VAL A 52 -13.29 12.53 -2.78
CA VAL A 52 -14.56 12.48 -3.54
C VAL A 52 -15.58 13.44 -2.95
N SER A 53 -15.75 13.45 -1.63
CA SER A 53 -16.70 14.37 -0.97
C SER A 53 -16.34 15.83 -1.23
N LEU A 54 -15.08 16.20 -1.14
CA LEU A 54 -14.62 17.56 -1.46
C LEU A 54 -14.84 17.91 -2.92
N TYR A 55 -14.58 16.95 -3.83
CA TYR A 55 -14.79 17.14 -5.26
C TYR A 55 -16.26 17.38 -5.59
N MET A 56 -17.18 16.58 -5.03
CA MET A 56 -18.62 16.74 -5.24
C MET A 56 -19.11 18.12 -4.76
N VAL A 57 -18.64 18.58 -3.59
CA VAL A 57 -18.95 19.92 -3.08
C VAL A 57 -18.42 21.01 -4.02
N ASP A 58 -17.18 20.88 -4.49
CA ASP A 58 -16.55 21.86 -5.38
C ASP A 58 -17.21 21.93 -6.77
N GLN A 59 -17.76 20.81 -7.25
CA GLN A 59 -18.49 20.74 -8.53
C GLN A 59 -19.98 21.07 -8.38
N GLY A 60 -20.51 21.08 -7.16
CA GLY A 60 -21.93 21.30 -6.88
C GLY A 60 -22.83 20.18 -7.42
N VAL A 61 -22.32 18.93 -7.41
CA VAL A 61 -23.05 17.74 -7.86
C VAL A 61 -23.37 16.83 -6.68
N ASP A 62 -24.52 16.18 -6.74
CA ASP A 62 -24.95 15.22 -5.71
C ASP A 62 -24.54 13.78 -6.05
N ASP A 63 -24.22 13.51 -7.32
CA ASP A 63 -23.78 12.21 -7.81
C ASP A 63 -22.47 12.33 -8.60
N LEU A 64 -21.54 11.41 -8.36
CA LEU A 64 -20.25 11.39 -9.02
C LEU A 64 -20.36 11.12 -10.54
N SER A 65 -21.42 10.44 -10.99
CA SER A 65 -21.67 10.16 -12.40
C SER A 65 -21.98 11.41 -13.23
N GLU A 66 -22.45 12.48 -12.60
CA GLU A 66 -22.72 13.78 -13.24
C GLU A 66 -21.46 14.63 -13.39
N ALA A 67 -20.38 14.23 -12.75
CA ALA A 67 -19.14 14.98 -12.73
C ALA A 67 -18.26 14.70 -13.96
N PRO A 68 -17.51 15.70 -14.47
CA PRO A 68 -16.67 15.55 -15.65
C PRO A 68 -15.50 14.57 -15.47
N LEU A 69 -15.35 14.02 -14.26
CA LEU A 69 -14.34 13.03 -13.91
C LEU A 69 -14.49 11.70 -14.67
N TYR A 70 -15.73 11.33 -14.99
CA TYR A 70 -16.11 9.94 -15.28
C TYR A 70 -15.66 9.41 -16.65
N ASN A 71 -15.24 10.21 -17.61
CA ASN A 71 -14.80 9.71 -18.93
C ASN A 71 -13.62 10.49 -19.50
N ASN A 72 -12.86 11.19 -18.66
CA ASN A 72 -11.80 12.05 -19.12
C ASN A 72 -10.52 11.82 -18.31
N ALA A 73 -9.48 11.31 -18.98
CA ALA A 73 -8.16 11.10 -18.35
C ALA A 73 -7.56 12.42 -17.80
N ASP A 74 -7.79 13.54 -18.47
CA ASP A 74 -7.32 14.86 -18.01
C ASP A 74 -8.11 15.33 -16.78
N GLY A 75 -9.42 15.05 -16.74
CA GLY A 75 -10.25 15.32 -15.57
C GLY A 75 -9.83 14.52 -14.35
N LEU A 76 -9.55 13.24 -14.54
CA LEU A 76 -9.05 12.36 -13.47
C LEU A 76 -7.68 12.83 -12.95
N LYS A 77 -6.78 13.23 -13.85
CA LYS A 77 -5.47 13.76 -13.48
C LYS A 77 -5.59 15.07 -12.70
N ALA A 78 -6.48 15.97 -13.12
CA ALA A 78 -6.76 17.21 -12.42
C ALA A 78 -7.33 16.96 -11.02
N PHE A 79 -8.26 16.00 -10.90
CA PHE A 79 -8.82 15.56 -9.63
C PHE A 79 -7.73 15.03 -8.69
N VAL A 80 -6.90 14.09 -9.15
CA VAL A 80 -5.85 13.50 -8.34
C VAL A 80 -4.87 14.57 -7.86
N ASN A 81 -4.43 15.46 -8.73
CA ASN A 81 -3.48 16.52 -8.36
C ASN A 81 -4.07 17.58 -7.43
N LYS A 82 -5.39 17.82 -7.47
CA LYS A 82 -6.06 18.83 -6.64
C LYS A 82 -6.38 18.30 -5.24
N TYR A 83 -6.88 17.05 -5.13
CA TYR A 83 -7.44 16.53 -3.88
C TYR A 83 -6.53 15.54 -3.15
N PHE A 84 -5.48 15.04 -3.78
CA PHE A 84 -4.50 14.17 -3.16
C PHE A 84 -3.15 14.87 -2.99
N ARG A 85 -2.44 14.52 -1.93
CA ARG A 85 -1.06 15.00 -1.73
C ARG A 85 -0.09 14.11 -2.49
N VAL A 86 0.08 14.37 -3.78
CA VAL A 86 0.93 13.60 -4.67
C VAL A 86 2.40 13.95 -4.41
N ALA A 87 3.23 12.94 -4.15
CA ALA A 87 4.68 13.06 -4.06
C ALA A 87 5.35 12.74 -5.40
N VAL A 88 4.88 11.69 -6.10
CA VAL A 88 5.40 11.27 -7.40
C VAL A 88 4.24 10.91 -8.32
N ASP A 89 4.22 11.50 -9.50
CA ASP A 89 3.31 11.13 -10.60
C ASP A 89 4.04 10.15 -11.53
N CYS A 90 3.55 8.92 -11.62
CA CYS A 90 4.12 7.85 -12.46
C CYS A 90 3.42 7.72 -13.82
N GLY A 91 2.49 8.63 -14.12
CA GLY A 91 1.73 8.62 -15.36
C GLY A 91 0.72 7.48 -15.42
N ASN A 92 0.61 6.81 -16.56
CA ASN A 92 -0.41 5.81 -16.85
C ASN A 92 0.09 4.36 -16.77
N ARG A 93 1.22 4.09 -16.11
CA ARG A 93 1.79 2.75 -15.97
C ARG A 93 2.05 2.42 -14.51
N TYR A 94 1.72 1.21 -14.11
CA TYR A 94 2.03 0.70 -12.78
C TYR A 94 3.54 0.60 -12.55
N TYR A 95 4.26 0.07 -13.54
CA TYR A 95 5.70 -0.07 -13.53
C TYR A 95 6.32 0.49 -14.81
N ASN A 96 7.36 1.29 -14.68
CA ASN A 96 8.10 1.88 -15.78
C ASN A 96 9.61 1.61 -15.61
N SER A 97 10.19 0.83 -16.51
CA SER A 97 11.63 0.51 -16.49
C SER A 97 12.54 1.70 -16.77
N ASN A 98 12.01 2.73 -17.44
CA ASN A 98 12.77 3.90 -17.93
C ASN A 98 12.40 5.20 -17.19
N GLY A 99 11.62 5.14 -16.13
CA GLY A 99 11.14 6.32 -15.41
C GLY A 99 10.72 6.03 -13.99
N ALA A 100 9.95 6.95 -13.40
CA ALA A 100 9.38 6.77 -12.07
C ALA A 100 8.39 5.61 -12.07
N SER A 101 8.56 4.69 -11.12
CA SER A 101 7.63 3.57 -10.88
C SER A 101 7.01 3.72 -9.51
N CYS A 102 5.68 3.75 -9.44
CA CYS A 102 4.94 3.82 -8.19
C CYS A 102 4.69 2.42 -7.58
N PHE A 103 4.69 1.38 -8.41
CA PHE A 103 4.54 0.00 -7.98
C PHE A 103 5.79 -0.82 -8.29
N ALA A 104 5.98 -1.90 -7.55
CA ALA A 104 6.96 -2.92 -7.89
C ALA A 104 6.55 -3.61 -9.20
N LYS A 105 7.54 -4.17 -9.92
CA LYS A 105 7.29 -4.91 -11.16
C LYS A 105 6.35 -6.10 -10.92
N ASP A 106 6.60 -6.84 -9.84
CA ASP A 106 5.85 -8.04 -9.48
C ASP A 106 5.06 -7.77 -8.19
N LEU A 107 3.76 -8.02 -8.23
CA LEU A 107 2.90 -8.04 -7.06
C LEU A 107 2.63 -9.47 -6.63
N TYR A 108 2.65 -9.67 -5.32
CA TYR A 108 2.33 -10.95 -4.70
C TYR A 108 0.98 -10.85 -3.99
N SER A 109 0.19 -11.93 -4.06
CA SER A 109 -0.97 -12.08 -3.17
C SER A 109 -0.54 -12.11 -1.71
N LEU A 110 -1.45 -11.82 -0.77
CA LEU A 110 -1.13 -11.76 0.67
C LEU A 110 -0.58 -13.09 1.21
N ASP A 111 -1.00 -14.21 0.64
CA ASP A 111 -0.55 -15.56 0.96
C ASP A 111 0.67 -16.01 0.13
N ARG A 112 1.14 -15.13 -0.78
CA ARG A 112 2.23 -15.38 -1.75
C ARG A 112 1.99 -16.55 -2.71
N SER A 113 0.75 -16.98 -2.86
CA SER A 113 0.38 -18.09 -3.76
C SER A 113 0.35 -17.69 -5.24
N ALA A 114 0.16 -16.42 -5.52
CA ALA A 114 0.10 -15.87 -6.87
C ALA A 114 0.99 -14.64 -7.04
N THR A 115 1.51 -14.46 -8.25
CA THR A 115 2.26 -13.27 -8.68
C THR A 115 1.58 -12.65 -9.89
N SER A 116 1.55 -11.31 -9.94
CA SER A 116 1.09 -10.54 -11.10
C SER A 116 2.21 -9.63 -11.58
N ASP A 117 2.57 -9.75 -12.86
CA ASP A 117 3.56 -8.88 -13.51
C ASP A 117 2.87 -7.58 -13.95
N LEU A 118 3.26 -6.46 -13.34
CA LEU A 118 2.73 -5.13 -13.64
C LEU A 118 3.46 -4.41 -14.77
N SER A 119 4.46 -5.01 -15.39
CA SER A 119 5.24 -4.36 -16.45
C SER A 119 4.41 -3.99 -17.69
N LYS A 120 3.32 -4.72 -17.91
CA LYS A 120 2.40 -4.54 -19.06
C LYS A 120 1.09 -3.83 -18.67
N GLY A 121 0.83 -3.67 -17.37
CA GLY A 121 -0.39 -3.03 -16.88
C GLY A 121 -0.39 -1.53 -17.13
N GLN A 122 -1.52 -1.01 -17.56
CA GLN A 122 -1.80 0.41 -17.73
C GLN A 122 -3.08 0.77 -17.00
N CYS A 123 -3.16 2.02 -16.59
CA CYS A 123 -4.34 2.64 -15.99
C CYS A 123 -4.39 4.11 -16.42
N MET A 124 -5.39 4.87 -16.00
CA MET A 124 -5.44 6.28 -16.35
C MET A 124 -4.40 7.10 -15.61
N GLN A 125 -4.20 6.84 -14.32
CA GLN A 125 -3.25 7.59 -13.49
C GLN A 125 -2.67 6.72 -12.38
N VAL A 126 -1.37 6.80 -12.16
CA VAL A 126 -0.66 6.16 -11.04
C VAL A 126 0.15 7.20 -10.30
N VAL A 127 -0.01 7.25 -9.00
CA VAL A 127 0.69 8.21 -8.14
C VAL A 127 1.19 7.54 -6.86
N THR A 128 2.26 8.11 -6.30
CA THR A 128 2.64 7.86 -4.91
C THR A 128 2.31 9.10 -4.09
N LEU A 129 1.60 8.91 -3.00
CA LEU A 129 1.25 9.98 -2.07
C LEU A 129 2.42 10.30 -1.13
N THR A 130 2.38 11.47 -0.49
CA THR A 130 3.42 11.93 0.45
C THR A 130 3.59 11.04 1.68
N ASP A 131 2.62 10.19 1.97
CA ASP A 131 2.65 9.19 3.05
C ASP A 131 3.25 7.84 2.64
N GLY A 132 3.72 7.73 1.39
CA GLY A 132 4.33 6.53 0.82
C GLY A 132 3.33 5.52 0.23
N MET A 133 2.03 5.81 0.25
CA MET A 133 1.02 4.95 -0.36
C MET A 133 0.99 5.14 -1.88
N ALA A 134 1.10 4.06 -2.64
CA ALA A 134 0.89 4.08 -4.08
C ALA A 134 -0.57 3.77 -4.41
N MET A 135 -1.15 4.56 -5.30
CA MET A 135 -2.53 4.40 -5.77
C MET A 135 -2.59 4.43 -7.29
N SER A 136 -3.47 3.61 -7.85
CA SER A 136 -3.83 3.64 -9.26
C SER A 136 -5.30 4.01 -9.40
N PHE A 137 -5.57 4.83 -10.38
CA PHE A 137 -6.93 5.27 -10.72
C PHE A 137 -7.22 4.83 -12.15
N ASP A 138 -8.39 4.23 -12.33
CA ASP A 138 -8.88 3.81 -13.64
C ASP A 138 -10.34 4.18 -13.76
N SER A 139 -10.80 4.51 -14.98
CA SER A 139 -12.23 4.56 -15.24
C SER A 139 -12.67 3.13 -15.48
N GLY A 140 -13.53 2.61 -14.64
CA GLY A 140 -14.15 1.31 -14.86
C GLY A 140 -14.81 1.21 -16.26
N PRO A 141 -15.16 0.00 -16.64
CA PRO A 141 -15.83 -0.25 -17.92
C PRO A 141 -17.18 0.44 -17.98
#